data_760e9decfec14b374e9153ea08882089
#
_entry.id   760e9decfec14b374e9153ea08882089
#
_cell.length_a   1.000
_cell.length_b   1.000
_cell.length_c   1.000
_cell.angle_alpha   90.00
_cell.angle_beta   90.00
_cell.angle_gamma   90.00
#
_symmetry.space_group_name_H-M   'P 1'
#
loop_
_entity.id
_entity.type
_entity.pdbx_description
1 polymer ?
#
loop_
_entity_poly.entity_id
_entity_poly.type
_entity_poly.pdbx_seq_one_letter_code
_entity_poly.pdbx_strand_id
1 'polypeptide(L)'
;MPEKPSDQALANRAYWDRTSDEYQERHREFIGRPEPRWGVWQIPEAELQVLGDVDGKDVLELGCGAAQWSILLAKQGARPVGLDNSERQLEHARERLDQAGVDFPLIHSSAEDVPLPDGSFDIVFCDHGAFTFADPRKLVPEAARLLRPGGLLAFSHSSPFVAVTEGEDERVGPTLTRSYFDLHEQDYGDVVTYELRYGEWIQLFRDNGFVVEDLIEPRPAADATSTYWDESERDWALRWPSESIWKARKAG
;
A
#
# COMPACT_ATOMS: atom_id res chain seq x y z
N MET A 1 -9.50 17.84 17.59
CA MET A 1 -10.37 17.84 16.39
C MET A 1 -9.51 17.24 15.28
N PRO A 2 -10.03 16.35 14.45
CA PRO A 2 -9.23 15.84 13.34
C PRO A 2 -8.69 17.01 12.49
N GLU A 3 -7.46 16.90 12.06
CA GLU A 3 -6.84 17.90 11.20
C GLU A 3 -7.54 17.92 9.84
N LYS A 4 -7.61 19.08 9.18
CA LYS A 4 -8.20 19.15 7.83
C LYS A 4 -7.27 18.36 6.88
N PRO A 5 -7.83 17.47 6.02
CA PRO A 5 -7.02 16.75 5.03
C PRO A 5 -6.17 17.71 4.19
N SER A 6 -4.96 17.28 3.82
CA SER A 6 -4.09 18.04 2.91
C SER A 6 -4.75 18.24 1.54
N ASP A 7 -4.30 19.24 0.79
CA ASP A 7 -4.81 19.49 -0.56
C ASP A 7 -4.51 18.28 -1.48
N GLN A 8 -3.36 17.63 -1.31
CA GLN A 8 -3.00 16.40 -2.02
C GLN A 8 -3.91 15.22 -1.64
N ALA A 9 -4.23 15.04 -0.34
CA ALA A 9 -5.17 14.02 0.09
C ALA A 9 -6.58 14.24 -0.51
N LEU A 10 -7.00 15.50 -0.68
CA LEU A 10 -8.27 15.84 -1.34
C LEU A 10 -8.23 15.59 -2.86
N ALA A 11 -7.12 15.92 -3.52
CA ALA A 11 -6.91 15.63 -4.94
C ALA A 11 -6.96 14.11 -5.21
N ASN A 12 -6.21 13.33 -4.43
CA ASN A 12 -6.19 11.88 -4.52
C ASN A 12 -7.56 11.24 -4.19
N ARG A 13 -8.33 11.80 -3.24
CA ARG A 13 -9.72 11.40 -3.02
C ARG A 13 -10.57 11.58 -4.27
N ALA A 14 -10.53 12.77 -4.86
CA ALA A 14 -11.32 13.07 -6.05
C ALA A 14 -10.92 12.19 -7.26
N TYR A 15 -9.63 11.90 -7.40
CA TYR A 15 -9.13 10.97 -8.41
C TYR A 15 -9.71 9.57 -8.21
N TRP A 16 -9.57 8.98 -7.02
CA TRP A 16 -10.04 7.63 -6.72
C TRP A 16 -11.56 7.51 -6.72
N ASP A 17 -12.31 8.53 -6.26
CA ASP A 17 -13.77 8.54 -6.39
C ASP A 17 -14.23 8.48 -7.85
N ARG A 18 -13.49 9.12 -8.76
CA ARG A 18 -13.80 9.15 -10.19
C ARG A 18 -13.41 7.87 -10.91
N THR A 19 -12.29 7.25 -10.56
CA THR A 19 -11.66 6.16 -11.34
C THR A 19 -11.92 4.77 -10.77
N SER A 20 -12.51 4.65 -9.57
CA SER A 20 -12.71 3.38 -8.85
C SER A 20 -13.40 2.31 -9.69
N ASP A 21 -14.48 2.64 -10.40
CA ASP A 21 -15.26 1.65 -11.16
C ASP A 21 -14.41 1.02 -12.28
N GLU A 22 -13.69 1.88 -13.03
CA GLU A 22 -12.79 1.41 -14.08
C GLU A 22 -11.65 0.58 -13.52
N TYR A 23 -11.07 1.02 -12.40
CA TYR A 23 -10.00 0.29 -11.70
C TYR A 23 -10.46 -1.11 -11.26
N GLN A 24 -11.62 -1.21 -10.62
CA GLN A 24 -12.17 -2.50 -10.17
C GLN A 24 -12.47 -3.45 -11.33
N GLU A 25 -12.97 -2.94 -12.45
CA GLU A 25 -13.21 -3.73 -13.66
C GLU A 25 -11.91 -4.20 -14.32
N ARG A 26 -10.97 -3.28 -14.52
CA ARG A 26 -9.68 -3.54 -15.17
C ARG A 26 -8.85 -4.59 -14.43
N HIS A 27 -8.87 -4.54 -13.09
CA HIS A 27 -8.05 -5.41 -12.24
C HIS A 27 -8.84 -6.57 -11.62
N ARG A 28 -10.08 -6.81 -12.08
CA ARG A 28 -11.02 -7.80 -11.53
C ARG A 28 -10.39 -9.17 -11.30
N GLU A 29 -9.60 -9.65 -12.26
CA GLU A 29 -8.95 -10.97 -12.19
C GLU A 29 -7.98 -11.06 -11.01
N PHE A 30 -7.16 -10.03 -10.80
CA PHE A 30 -6.17 -9.97 -9.73
C PHE A 30 -6.84 -9.77 -8.37
N ILE A 31 -7.76 -8.83 -8.29
CA ILE A 31 -8.51 -8.53 -7.08
C ILE A 31 -9.39 -9.71 -6.63
N GLY A 32 -9.84 -10.55 -7.55
CA GLY A 32 -10.69 -11.70 -7.28
C GLY A 32 -9.96 -12.97 -6.84
N ARG A 33 -8.63 -12.96 -6.69
CA ARG A 33 -7.86 -14.14 -6.29
C ARG A 33 -8.20 -14.60 -4.87
N PRO A 34 -8.17 -15.94 -4.62
CA PRO A 34 -8.64 -16.51 -3.36
C PRO A 34 -7.61 -16.50 -2.23
N GLU A 35 -6.44 -15.93 -2.45
CA GLU A 35 -5.33 -15.88 -1.49
C GLU A 35 -4.66 -14.50 -1.48
N PRO A 36 -4.12 -14.04 -0.33
CA PRO A 36 -3.39 -12.78 -0.24
C PRO A 36 -2.13 -12.80 -1.11
N ARG A 37 -1.94 -11.74 -1.90
CA ARG A 37 -0.79 -11.59 -2.80
C ARG A 37 -0.30 -10.16 -2.83
N TRP A 38 1.00 -9.99 -2.83
CA TRP A 38 1.68 -8.71 -2.82
C TRP A 38 1.98 -8.19 -4.22
N GLY A 39 1.73 -6.91 -4.37
CA GLY A 39 2.24 -6.09 -5.46
C GLY A 39 1.65 -6.37 -6.83
N VAL A 40 2.22 -5.71 -7.81
CA VAL A 40 1.79 -5.77 -9.22
C VAL A 40 2.12 -7.12 -9.88
N TRP A 41 3.01 -7.93 -9.28
CA TRP A 41 3.36 -9.27 -9.75
C TRP A 41 2.62 -10.37 -9.02
N GLN A 42 1.80 -10.01 -8.05
CA GLN A 42 0.91 -10.95 -7.35
C GLN A 42 1.64 -12.13 -6.70
N ILE A 43 2.73 -11.83 -5.96
CA ILE A 43 3.48 -12.86 -5.25
C ILE A 43 2.72 -13.28 -3.99
N PRO A 44 2.50 -14.59 -3.77
CA PRO A 44 1.72 -15.07 -2.62
C PRO A 44 2.31 -14.64 -1.28
N GLU A 45 1.46 -14.19 -0.34
CA GLU A 45 1.86 -13.96 1.06
C GLU A 45 2.43 -15.23 1.69
N ALA A 46 1.89 -16.39 1.34
CA ALA A 46 2.40 -17.70 1.78
C ALA A 46 3.87 -17.95 1.41
N GLU A 47 4.37 -17.33 0.34
CA GLU A 47 5.78 -17.40 -0.09
C GLU A 47 6.63 -16.36 0.63
N LEU A 48 6.16 -15.11 0.70
CA LEU A 48 6.94 -13.99 1.25
C LEU A 48 6.93 -13.92 2.78
N GLN A 49 5.86 -14.39 3.42
CA GLN A 49 5.69 -14.40 4.88
C GLN A 49 5.89 -13.00 5.51
N VAL A 50 5.34 -11.97 4.87
CA VAL A 50 5.48 -10.58 5.32
C VAL A 50 4.67 -10.34 6.58
N LEU A 51 3.37 -10.68 6.56
CA LEU A 51 2.48 -10.50 7.69
C LEU A 51 2.61 -11.63 8.72
N GLY A 52 2.95 -12.84 8.25
CA GLY A 52 3.05 -14.03 9.06
C GLY A 52 1.69 -14.52 9.58
N ASP A 53 1.64 -15.06 10.80
CA ASP A 53 0.40 -15.52 11.41
C ASP A 53 -0.49 -14.35 11.81
N VAL A 54 -1.69 -14.30 11.25
CA VAL A 54 -2.69 -13.23 11.47
C VAL A 54 -3.88 -13.68 12.33
N ASP A 55 -3.96 -14.97 12.71
CA ASP A 55 -5.07 -15.47 13.51
C ASP A 55 -5.17 -14.72 14.85
N GLY A 56 -6.38 -14.23 15.16
CA GLY A 56 -6.65 -13.45 16.35
C GLY A 56 -5.95 -12.08 16.44
N LYS A 57 -5.32 -11.56 15.37
CA LYS A 57 -4.66 -10.24 15.36
C LYS A 57 -5.64 -9.13 14.99
N ASP A 58 -5.44 -7.97 15.60
CA ASP A 58 -6.08 -6.72 15.19
C ASP A 58 -5.25 -6.11 14.06
N VAL A 59 -5.86 -5.98 12.87
CA VAL A 59 -5.16 -5.60 11.64
C VAL A 59 -5.79 -4.36 11.02
N LEU A 60 -5.00 -3.37 10.63
CA LEU A 60 -5.46 -2.21 9.88
C LEU A 60 -4.87 -2.21 8.48
N GLU A 61 -5.72 -2.17 7.47
CA GLU A 61 -5.33 -1.94 6.08
C GLU A 61 -5.50 -0.47 5.72
N LEU A 62 -4.40 0.20 5.36
CA LEU A 62 -4.38 1.61 4.95
C LEU A 62 -4.47 1.73 3.42
N GLY A 63 -5.53 2.39 2.93
CA GLY A 63 -5.84 2.41 1.51
C GLY A 63 -6.36 1.06 1.03
N CYS A 64 -7.41 0.55 1.71
CA CYS A 64 -7.90 -0.81 1.49
C CYS A 64 -8.62 -1.02 0.15
N GLY A 65 -8.95 0.05 -0.57
CA GLY A 65 -9.72 -0.04 -1.80
C GLY A 65 -11.02 -0.82 -1.58
N ALA A 66 -11.22 -1.86 -2.38
CA ALA A 66 -12.36 -2.77 -2.22
C ALA A 66 -12.14 -3.88 -1.16
N ALA A 67 -11.19 -3.69 -0.25
CA ALA A 67 -10.90 -4.51 0.92
C ALA A 67 -10.61 -6.01 0.65
N GLN A 68 -10.09 -6.35 -0.54
CA GLN A 68 -9.81 -7.73 -0.91
C GLN A 68 -8.82 -8.42 0.04
N TRP A 69 -7.77 -7.72 0.47
CA TRP A 69 -6.82 -8.23 1.45
C TRP A 69 -7.49 -8.46 2.82
N SER A 70 -8.16 -7.44 3.36
CA SER A 70 -8.84 -7.54 4.65
C SER A 70 -9.89 -8.66 4.69
N ILE A 71 -10.64 -8.88 3.58
CA ILE A 71 -11.58 -9.99 3.46
C ILE A 71 -10.85 -11.34 3.58
N LEU A 72 -9.71 -11.51 2.92
CA LEU A 72 -8.94 -12.74 2.97
C LEU A 72 -8.31 -12.96 4.35
N LEU A 73 -7.82 -11.91 5.00
CA LEU A 73 -7.29 -11.99 6.37
C LEU A 73 -8.39 -12.30 7.39
N ALA A 74 -9.61 -11.73 7.24
CA ALA A 74 -10.75 -12.07 8.08
C ALA A 74 -11.08 -13.57 8.01
N LYS A 75 -11.02 -14.18 6.82
CA LYS A 75 -11.22 -15.63 6.63
C LYS A 75 -10.09 -16.47 7.26
N GLN A 76 -8.94 -15.88 7.54
CA GLN A 76 -7.83 -16.50 8.26
C GLN A 76 -7.85 -16.24 9.77
N GLY A 77 -8.94 -15.66 10.30
CA GLY A 77 -9.14 -15.41 11.73
C GLY A 77 -8.64 -14.06 12.23
N ALA A 78 -8.15 -13.18 11.36
CA ALA A 78 -7.81 -11.80 11.75
C ALA A 78 -9.07 -10.99 12.09
N ARG A 79 -8.89 -9.90 12.82
CA ARG A 79 -9.89 -8.85 13.07
C ARG A 79 -9.50 -7.58 12.30
N PRO A 80 -9.81 -7.51 11.00
CA PRO A 80 -9.39 -6.38 10.19
C PRO A 80 -10.26 -5.13 10.41
N VAL A 81 -9.65 -3.99 10.11
CA VAL A 81 -10.31 -2.71 9.84
C VAL A 81 -9.77 -2.23 8.51
N GLY A 82 -10.64 -1.86 7.57
CA GLY A 82 -10.26 -1.25 6.32
C GLY A 82 -10.42 0.27 6.37
N LEU A 83 -9.40 1.01 5.92
CA LEU A 83 -9.49 2.46 5.78
C LEU A 83 -9.17 2.86 4.35
N ASP A 84 -10.01 3.71 3.77
CA ASP A 84 -9.74 4.30 2.46
C ASP A 84 -10.16 5.77 2.41
N ASN A 85 -9.45 6.54 1.60
CA ASN A 85 -9.74 7.96 1.36
C ASN A 85 -10.88 8.18 0.36
N SER A 86 -11.24 7.16 -0.44
CA SER A 86 -12.32 7.19 -1.43
C SER A 86 -13.57 6.49 -0.91
N GLU A 87 -14.68 7.22 -0.86
CA GLU A 87 -15.98 6.61 -0.53
C GLU A 87 -16.43 5.63 -1.61
N ARG A 88 -16.09 5.89 -2.89
CA ARG A 88 -16.42 4.99 -3.99
C ARG A 88 -15.72 3.63 -3.87
N GLN A 89 -14.45 3.61 -3.43
CA GLN A 89 -13.75 2.36 -3.12
C GLN A 89 -14.43 1.62 -1.96
N LEU A 90 -14.85 2.33 -0.92
CA LEU A 90 -15.55 1.72 0.21
C LEU A 90 -16.95 1.19 -0.14
N GLU A 91 -17.64 1.76 -1.14
CA GLU A 91 -18.87 1.18 -1.68
C GLU A 91 -18.59 -0.21 -2.28
N HIS A 92 -17.54 -0.34 -3.12
CA HIS A 92 -17.10 -1.64 -3.62
C HIS A 92 -16.68 -2.60 -2.48
N ALA A 93 -16.03 -2.08 -1.44
CA ALA A 93 -15.67 -2.90 -0.28
C ALA A 93 -16.91 -3.48 0.41
N ARG A 94 -17.95 -2.68 0.68
CA ARG A 94 -19.20 -3.14 1.30
C ARG A 94 -19.87 -4.26 0.48
N GLU A 95 -19.96 -4.06 -0.85
CA GLU A 95 -20.52 -5.08 -1.75
C GLU A 95 -19.72 -6.40 -1.68
N ARG A 96 -18.39 -6.33 -1.58
CA ARG A 96 -17.52 -7.50 -1.47
C ARG A 96 -17.61 -8.19 -0.11
N LEU A 97 -17.74 -7.42 0.98
CA LEU A 97 -17.97 -7.97 2.32
C LEU A 97 -19.25 -8.80 2.33
N ASP A 98 -20.34 -8.25 1.78
CA ASP A 98 -21.63 -8.94 1.68
C ASP A 98 -21.51 -10.24 0.87
N GLN A 99 -20.85 -10.18 -0.30
CA GLN A 99 -20.62 -11.35 -1.16
C GLN A 99 -19.74 -12.43 -0.49
N ALA A 100 -18.76 -11.99 0.30
CA ALA A 100 -17.83 -12.89 1.00
C ALA A 100 -18.41 -13.47 2.30
N GLY A 101 -19.52 -12.91 2.81
CA GLY A 101 -20.15 -13.30 4.07
C GLY A 101 -19.28 -12.97 5.29
N VAL A 102 -18.51 -11.87 5.22
CA VAL A 102 -17.69 -11.34 6.32
C VAL A 102 -18.13 -9.92 6.65
N ASP A 103 -17.88 -9.49 7.88
CA ASP A 103 -18.21 -8.15 8.35
C ASP A 103 -17.07 -7.61 9.23
N PHE A 104 -16.64 -6.39 8.93
CA PHE A 104 -15.65 -5.65 9.72
C PHE A 104 -15.75 -4.14 9.42
N PRO A 105 -15.24 -3.26 10.30
CA PRO A 105 -15.34 -1.82 10.12
C PRO A 105 -14.61 -1.33 8.86
N LEU A 106 -15.29 -0.46 8.10
CA LEU A 106 -14.72 0.32 7.01
C LEU A 106 -14.76 1.80 7.39
N ILE A 107 -13.64 2.51 7.24
CA ILE A 107 -13.46 3.89 7.67
C ILE A 107 -13.13 4.77 6.47
N HIS A 108 -13.97 5.78 6.21
CA HIS A 108 -13.71 6.81 5.21
C HIS A 108 -12.88 7.94 5.84
N SER A 109 -11.56 7.88 5.67
CA SER A 109 -10.63 8.90 6.18
C SER A 109 -9.33 8.90 5.39
N SER A 110 -8.57 10.00 5.50
CA SER A 110 -7.17 10.01 5.09
C SER A 110 -6.33 9.15 6.03
N ALA A 111 -5.37 8.42 5.47
CA ALA A 111 -4.40 7.66 6.26
C ALA A 111 -3.37 8.58 6.98
N GLU A 112 -3.35 9.88 6.65
CA GLU A 112 -2.50 10.87 7.33
C GLU A 112 -3.03 11.28 8.72
N ASP A 113 -4.33 11.03 9.02
CA ASP A 113 -4.99 11.31 10.31
C ASP A 113 -6.14 10.32 10.51
N VAL A 114 -5.84 9.19 11.14
CA VAL A 114 -6.77 8.06 11.29
C VAL A 114 -7.59 8.23 12.57
N PRO A 115 -8.93 8.27 12.50
CA PRO A 115 -9.79 8.52 13.67
C PRO A 115 -9.94 7.28 14.57
N LEU A 116 -8.82 6.66 14.94
CA LEU A 116 -8.77 5.48 15.79
C LEU A 116 -7.80 5.69 16.96
N PRO A 117 -8.01 5.02 18.11
CA PRO A 117 -7.17 5.18 19.30
C PRO A 117 -5.73 4.67 19.06
N ASP A 118 -4.80 5.24 19.84
CA ASP A 118 -3.41 4.80 19.88
C ASP A 118 -3.30 3.33 20.31
N GLY A 119 -2.32 2.60 19.79
CA GLY A 119 -2.00 1.24 20.21
C GLY A 119 -3.15 0.24 20.01
N SER A 120 -3.94 0.41 18.97
CA SER A 120 -5.12 -0.42 18.69
C SER A 120 -4.81 -1.68 17.90
N PHE A 121 -3.68 -1.71 17.16
CA PHE A 121 -3.40 -2.77 16.18
C PHE A 121 -2.12 -3.53 16.47
N ASP A 122 -2.13 -4.81 16.13
CA ASP A 122 -0.95 -5.69 16.09
C ASP A 122 -0.20 -5.54 14.77
N ILE A 123 -0.96 -5.29 13.68
CA ILE A 123 -0.44 -5.13 12.32
C ILE A 123 -1.11 -3.90 11.67
N VAL A 124 -0.30 -3.03 11.08
CA VAL A 124 -0.74 -2.01 10.13
C VAL A 124 -0.07 -2.34 8.80
N PHE A 125 -0.86 -2.47 7.73
CA PHE A 125 -0.30 -2.83 6.44
C PHE A 125 -0.96 -2.08 5.27
N CYS A 126 -0.32 -2.15 4.11
CA CYS A 126 -0.78 -1.57 2.87
C CYS A 126 -0.16 -2.30 1.69
N ASP A 127 -0.94 -2.56 0.64
CA ASP A 127 -0.44 -3.08 -0.63
C ASP A 127 -0.75 -2.06 -1.74
N HIS A 128 0.25 -1.26 -2.15
CA HIS A 128 0.12 -0.16 -3.13
C HIS A 128 -1.01 0.85 -2.84
N GLY A 129 -1.52 0.93 -1.63
CA GLY A 129 -2.59 1.85 -1.23
C GLY A 129 -2.01 3.16 -0.68
N ALA A 130 -2.26 3.44 0.60
CA ALA A 130 -1.92 4.72 1.21
C ALA A 130 -0.43 5.09 1.12
N PHE A 131 0.49 4.13 1.18
CA PHE A 131 1.94 4.42 1.09
C PHE A 131 2.41 4.89 -0.29
N THR A 132 1.56 4.78 -1.31
CA THR A 132 1.78 5.40 -2.62
C THR A 132 1.15 6.80 -2.70
N PHE A 133 -0.01 7.02 -2.05
CA PHE A 133 -0.86 8.19 -2.28
C PHE A 133 -0.97 9.16 -1.10
N ALA A 134 -0.32 8.89 0.03
CA ALA A 134 -0.25 9.79 1.18
C ALA A 134 1.20 10.07 1.55
N ASP A 135 1.48 11.26 2.10
CA ASP A 135 2.84 11.66 2.46
C ASP A 135 3.43 10.71 3.52
N PRO A 136 4.49 9.94 3.19
CA PRO A 136 5.09 9.01 4.13
C PRO A 136 5.56 9.69 5.43
N ARG A 137 5.92 10.97 5.37
CA ARG A 137 6.37 11.76 6.54
C ARG A 137 5.24 12.04 7.53
N LYS A 138 3.97 11.89 7.10
CA LYS A 138 2.80 11.91 7.97
C LYS A 138 2.32 10.49 8.30
N LEU A 139 2.38 9.61 7.31
CA LEU A 139 1.83 8.26 7.39
C LEU A 139 2.62 7.36 8.36
N VAL A 140 3.96 7.42 8.34
CA VAL A 140 4.80 6.60 9.24
C VAL A 140 4.61 6.96 10.72
N PRO A 141 4.58 8.27 11.13
CA PRO A 141 4.22 8.64 12.50
C PRO A 141 2.83 8.15 12.91
N GLU A 142 1.86 8.23 11.99
CA GLU A 142 0.48 7.80 12.26
C GLU A 142 0.40 6.27 12.42
N ALA A 143 1.07 5.50 11.55
CA ALA A 143 1.20 4.05 11.71
C ALA A 143 1.87 3.69 13.05
N ALA A 144 2.91 4.45 13.45
CA ALA A 144 3.57 4.26 14.73
C ALA A 144 2.61 4.50 15.91
N ARG A 145 1.76 5.53 15.83
CA ARG A 145 0.74 5.82 16.85
C ARG A 145 -0.27 4.69 17.00
N LEU A 146 -0.75 4.18 15.89
CA LEU A 146 -1.81 3.16 15.83
C LEU A 146 -1.34 1.77 16.27
N LEU A 147 -0.07 1.45 16.07
CA LEU A 147 0.51 0.15 16.45
C LEU A 147 0.74 0.05 17.95
N ARG A 148 0.50 -1.14 18.49
CA ARG A 148 0.98 -1.56 19.82
C ARG A 148 2.51 -1.62 19.85
N PRO A 149 3.14 -1.52 21.03
CA PRO A 149 4.55 -1.88 21.18
C PRO A 149 4.80 -3.31 20.64
N GLY A 150 5.83 -3.50 19.82
CA GLY A 150 6.10 -4.75 19.13
C GLY A 150 5.23 -5.04 17.91
N GLY A 151 4.31 -4.14 17.54
CA GLY A 151 3.45 -4.27 16.36
C GLY A 151 4.21 -4.14 15.04
N LEU A 152 3.67 -4.73 13.99
CA LEU A 152 4.27 -4.79 12.65
C LEU A 152 3.68 -3.70 11.76
N LEU A 153 4.54 -2.91 11.12
CA LEU A 153 4.23 -2.13 9.92
C LEU A 153 4.77 -2.88 8.71
N ALA A 154 3.92 -3.16 7.73
CA ALA A 154 4.33 -3.77 6.48
C ALA A 154 3.61 -3.13 5.29
N PHE A 155 4.33 -2.80 4.23
CA PHE A 155 3.70 -2.24 3.03
C PHE A 155 4.53 -2.48 1.79
N SER A 156 3.83 -2.55 0.65
CA SER A 156 4.43 -2.51 -0.67
C SER A 156 4.17 -1.17 -1.34
N HIS A 157 5.10 -0.74 -2.16
CA HIS A 157 4.96 0.38 -3.08
C HIS A 157 5.98 0.26 -4.22
N SER A 158 5.88 1.13 -5.23
CA SER A 158 6.90 1.22 -6.28
C SER A 158 8.29 1.43 -5.68
N SER A 159 9.31 0.92 -6.34
CA SER A 159 10.68 1.19 -5.88
C SER A 159 11.17 2.56 -6.35
N PRO A 160 12.17 3.15 -5.68
CA PRO A 160 12.83 4.36 -6.17
C PRO A 160 13.44 4.22 -7.58
N PHE A 161 13.71 2.98 -8.03
CA PHE A 161 14.20 2.73 -9.40
C PHE A 161 13.12 3.04 -10.44
N VAL A 162 11.86 2.73 -10.17
CA VAL A 162 10.74 3.12 -11.02
C VAL A 162 10.72 4.63 -11.15
N ALA A 163 10.68 5.34 -10.04
CA ALA A 163 10.59 6.78 -10.00
C ALA A 163 11.73 7.49 -10.76
N VAL A 164 12.96 6.96 -10.75
CA VAL A 164 14.10 7.60 -11.44
C VAL A 164 14.28 7.16 -12.90
N THR A 165 13.57 6.13 -13.36
CA THR A 165 13.66 5.63 -14.74
C THR A 165 12.39 5.84 -15.56
N GLU A 166 11.32 6.27 -14.92
CA GLU A 166 10.06 6.60 -15.58
C GLU A 166 10.22 7.81 -16.50
N GLY A 167 9.80 7.66 -17.75
CA GLY A 167 9.81 8.69 -18.77
C GLY A 167 8.58 9.61 -18.72
N GLU A 168 8.51 10.55 -19.67
CA GLU A 168 7.35 11.43 -19.85
C GLU A 168 6.07 10.67 -20.25
N ASP A 169 6.21 9.45 -20.73
CA ASP A 169 5.13 8.52 -21.08
C ASP A 169 4.66 7.65 -19.90
N GLU A 170 5.11 7.96 -18.69
CA GLU A 170 4.83 7.23 -17.45
C GLU A 170 5.25 5.74 -17.50
N ARG A 171 6.27 5.43 -18.29
CA ARG A 171 6.80 4.08 -18.46
C ARG A 171 8.27 3.99 -18.02
N VAL A 172 8.61 2.88 -17.39
CA VAL A 172 10.00 2.60 -17.02
C VAL A 172 10.88 2.34 -18.23
N GLY A 173 12.11 2.84 -18.18
CA GLY A 173 13.07 2.73 -19.28
C GLY A 173 14.49 2.43 -18.81
N PRO A 174 15.44 2.34 -19.75
CA PRO A 174 16.84 2.03 -19.46
C PRO A 174 17.64 3.25 -18.99
N THR A 175 17.03 4.43 -18.94
CA THR A 175 17.72 5.71 -18.71
C THR A 175 17.19 6.36 -17.44
N LEU A 176 18.09 6.95 -16.64
CA LEU A 176 17.69 7.78 -15.51
C LEU A 176 17.13 9.12 -16.03
N THR A 177 15.92 9.45 -15.64
CA THR A 177 15.14 10.60 -16.13
C THR A 177 15.07 11.73 -15.12
N ARG A 178 15.23 11.40 -13.83
CA ARG A 178 15.18 12.39 -12.75
C ARG A 178 16.20 12.10 -11.64
N SER A 179 16.46 13.09 -10.79
CA SER A 179 17.40 12.98 -9.69
C SER A 179 16.84 12.06 -8.59
N TYR A 180 17.63 11.08 -8.18
CA TYR A 180 17.33 10.23 -7.03
C TYR A 180 17.27 11.03 -5.72
N PHE A 181 18.03 12.13 -5.61
CA PHE A 181 18.11 12.94 -4.40
C PHE A 181 16.92 13.90 -4.22
N ASP A 182 16.12 14.09 -5.26
CA ASP A 182 14.96 14.98 -5.26
C ASP A 182 13.62 14.21 -5.21
N LEU A 183 13.67 12.91 -4.90
CA LEU A 183 12.46 12.11 -4.74
C LEU A 183 11.70 12.54 -3.48
N HIS A 184 10.40 12.76 -3.60
CA HIS A 184 9.41 12.90 -2.53
C HIS A 184 8.00 12.90 -3.14
N GLU A 185 7.52 14.03 -3.61
CA GLU A 185 6.20 14.20 -4.22
C GLU A 185 6.34 14.14 -5.74
N GLN A 186 5.45 13.42 -6.39
CA GLN A 186 5.36 13.30 -7.83
C GLN A 186 3.93 13.66 -8.24
N ASP A 187 3.79 14.78 -8.97
CA ASP A 187 2.52 15.31 -9.43
C ASP A 187 2.27 14.88 -10.87
N TYR A 188 1.20 14.08 -11.08
CA TYR A 188 0.73 13.63 -12.39
C TYR A 188 -0.51 14.43 -12.86
N GLY A 189 -0.74 15.60 -12.25
CA GLY A 189 -1.82 16.51 -12.59
C GLY A 189 -3.10 16.28 -11.78
N ASP A 190 -3.71 15.11 -11.86
CA ASP A 190 -4.94 14.78 -11.13
C ASP A 190 -4.73 13.76 -10.00
N VAL A 191 -3.54 13.20 -9.90
CA VAL A 191 -3.11 12.32 -8.80
C VAL A 191 -1.70 12.66 -8.36
N VAL A 192 -1.44 12.56 -7.07
CA VAL A 192 -0.13 12.77 -6.47
C VAL A 192 0.34 11.48 -5.83
N THR A 193 1.57 11.07 -6.13
CA THR A 193 2.22 9.92 -5.51
C THR A 193 3.46 10.35 -4.74
N TYR A 194 3.91 9.47 -3.86
CA TYR A 194 5.06 9.73 -3.01
C TYR A 194 6.08 8.62 -3.12
N GLU A 195 7.35 9.02 -3.20
CA GLU A 195 8.48 8.11 -3.15
C GLU A 195 9.61 8.73 -2.35
N LEU A 196 10.25 7.93 -1.50
CA LEU A 196 11.43 8.34 -0.76
C LEU A 196 12.63 7.47 -1.16
N ARG A 197 13.81 8.06 -1.06
CA ARG A 197 15.06 7.29 -1.15
C ARG A 197 15.12 6.25 -0.04
N TYR A 198 15.76 5.12 -0.28
CA TYR A 198 15.93 4.07 0.75
C TYR A 198 16.54 4.59 2.06
N GLY A 199 17.53 5.50 1.96
CA GLY A 199 18.12 6.12 3.15
C GLY A 199 17.14 6.98 3.94
N GLU A 200 16.20 7.67 3.27
CA GLU A 200 15.16 8.47 3.93
C GLU A 200 14.10 7.57 4.57
N TRP A 201 13.69 6.48 3.91
CA TRP A 201 12.82 5.48 4.52
C TRP A 201 13.39 4.95 5.83
N ILE A 202 14.67 4.53 5.82
CA ILE A 202 15.35 4.01 7.01
C ILE A 202 15.42 5.07 8.12
N GLN A 203 15.72 6.33 7.76
CA GLN A 203 15.76 7.43 8.72
C GLN A 203 14.37 7.69 9.31
N LEU A 204 13.34 7.76 8.46
CA LEU A 204 11.97 7.99 8.87
C LEU A 204 11.45 6.90 9.82
N PHE A 205 11.73 5.64 9.54
CA PHE A 205 11.41 4.53 10.44
C PHE A 205 12.10 4.68 11.80
N ARG A 206 13.39 4.95 11.81
CA ARG A 206 14.16 5.12 13.04
C ARG A 206 13.65 6.26 13.89
N ASP A 207 13.35 7.40 13.26
CA ASP A 207 12.86 8.60 13.96
C ASP A 207 11.47 8.39 14.59
N ASN A 208 10.71 7.40 14.09
CA ASN A 208 9.39 7.02 14.60
C ASN A 208 9.39 5.73 15.42
N GLY A 209 10.56 5.29 15.90
CA GLY A 209 10.68 4.15 16.82
C GLY A 209 10.50 2.79 16.18
N PHE A 210 10.70 2.68 14.87
CA PHE A 210 10.71 1.39 14.17
C PHE A 210 12.12 0.83 14.01
N VAL A 211 12.20 -0.50 14.04
CA VAL A 211 13.35 -1.29 13.61
C VAL A 211 12.97 -1.96 12.30
N VAL A 212 13.72 -1.70 11.24
CA VAL A 212 13.53 -2.37 9.95
C VAL A 212 13.93 -3.85 10.12
N GLU A 213 12.98 -4.76 9.90
CA GLU A 213 13.21 -6.19 9.91
C GLU A 213 13.65 -6.71 8.54
N ASP A 214 13.03 -6.17 7.47
CA ASP A 214 13.35 -6.57 6.11
C ASP A 214 12.99 -5.48 5.10
N LEU A 215 13.65 -5.53 3.93
CA LEU A 215 13.28 -4.87 2.69
C LEU A 215 13.33 -5.93 1.59
N ILE A 216 12.16 -6.36 1.14
CA ILE A 216 12.02 -7.35 0.08
C ILE A 216 11.87 -6.60 -1.24
N GLU A 217 12.73 -6.90 -2.20
CA GLU A 217 12.64 -6.42 -3.59
C GLU A 217 12.18 -7.59 -4.47
N PRO A 218 10.85 -7.72 -4.68
CA PRO A 218 10.32 -8.88 -5.38
C PRO A 218 10.72 -8.86 -6.85
N ARG A 219 11.17 -10.02 -7.33
CA ARG A 219 11.50 -10.23 -8.74
C ARG A 219 10.40 -11.06 -9.39
N PRO A 220 9.76 -10.59 -10.48
CA PRO A 220 8.75 -11.39 -11.17
C PRO A 220 9.35 -12.69 -11.74
N ALA A 221 8.52 -13.73 -11.91
CA ALA A 221 8.86 -14.86 -12.74
C ALA A 221 8.98 -14.42 -14.21
N ALA A 222 9.76 -15.14 -15.01
CA ALA A 222 9.99 -14.77 -16.41
C ALA A 222 8.71 -14.77 -17.27
N ASP A 223 7.70 -15.53 -16.85
CA ASP A 223 6.39 -15.64 -17.48
C ASP A 223 5.27 -14.94 -16.67
N ALA A 224 5.64 -14.14 -15.67
CA ALA A 224 4.66 -13.40 -14.88
C ALA A 224 3.83 -12.46 -15.75
N THR A 225 2.55 -12.37 -15.44
CA THR A 225 1.63 -11.43 -16.06
C THR A 225 1.15 -10.41 -15.03
N SER A 226 0.85 -9.20 -15.48
CA SER A 226 0.31 -8.14 -14.65
C SER A 226 -0.84 -7.45 -15.38
N THR A 227 -1.81 -6.93 -14.64
CA THR A 227 -2.82 -6.01 -15.18
C THR A 227 -2.37 -4.56 -15.10
N TYR A 228 -1.21 -4.31 -14.47
CA TYR A 228 -0.61 -2.98 -14.28
C TYR A 228 0.54 -2.72 -15.26
N TRP A 229 1.34 -3.75 -15.56
CA TRP A 229 2.57 -3.67 -16.33
C TRP A 229 2.51 -4.59 -17.55
N ASP A 230 3.08 -4.15 -18.67
CA ASP A 230 3.17 -4.95 -19.90
C ASP A 230 4.44 -5.81 -19.96
N GLU A 231 4.65 -6.48 -21.09
CA GLU A 231 5.81 -7.37 -21.28
C GLU A 231 7.15 -6.64 -21.26
N SER A 232 7.22 -5.41 -21.77
CA SER A 232 8.47 -4.65 -21.80
C SER A 232 8.85 -4.16 -20.41
N GLU A 233 7.87 -3.80 -19.60
CA GLU A 233 8.02 -3.41 -18.21
C GLU A 233 8.35 -4.63 -17.33
N ARG A 234 7.76 -5.79 -17.61
CA ARG A 234 8.18 -7.05 -16.99
C ARG A 234 9.65 -7.35 -17.29
N ASP A 235 10.09 -7.21 -18.54
CA ASP A 235 11.48 -7.49 -18.93
C ASP A 235 12.46 -6.50 -18.25
N TRP A 236 12.02 -5.27 -17.98
CA TRP A 236 12.73 -4.32 -17.14
C TRP A 236 12.78 -4.82 -15.68
N ALA A 237 11.63 -5.23 -15.11
CA ALA A 237 11.52 -5.70 -13.72
C ALA A 237 12.26 -7.03 -13.46
N LEU A 238 12.57 -7.82 -14.49
CA LEU A 238 13.48 -8.96 -14.36
C LEU A 238 14.92 -8.56 -14.03
N ARG A 239 15.28 -7.30 -14.23
CA ARG A 239 16.65 -6.77 -14.06
C ARG A 239 16.76 -5.73 -12.95
N TRP A 240 15.68 -5.01 -12.67
CA TRP A 240 15.64 -3.91 -11.72
C TRP A 240 14.44 -4.07 -10.80
N PRO A 241 14.55 -3.73 -9.50
CA PRO A 241 13.42 -3.85 -8.61
C PRO A 241 12.31 -2.87 -9.01
N SER A 242 11.12 -3.41 -9.29
CA SER A 242 9.93 -2.61 -9.59
C SER A 242 9.18 -2.18 -8.34
N GLU A 243 9.32 -2.95 -7.28
CA GLU A 243 8.59 -2.78 -6.03
C GLU A 243 9.52 -2.96 -4.83
N SER A 244 9.12 -2.38 -3.73
CA SER A 244 9.74 -2.51 -2.43
C SER A 244 8.68 -2.92 -1.41
N ILE A 245 8.91 -4.01 -0.68
CA ILE A 245 8.07 -4.43 0.44
C ILE A 245 8.87 -4.20 1.72
N TRP A 246 8.42 -3.25 2.53
CA TRP A 246 9.02 -2.94 3.81
C TRP A 246 8.38 -3.72 4.94
N LYS A 247 9.21 -4.18 5.85
CA LYS A 247 8.82 -4.84 7.08
C LYS A 247 9.53 -4.18 8.24
N ALA A 248 8.78 -3.49 9.10
CA ALA A 248 9.33 -2.72 10.21
C ALA A 248 8.57 -3.00 11.51
N ARG A 249 9.29 -3.22 12.61
CA ARG A 249 8.74 -3.51 13.92
C ARG A 249 8.79 -2.30 14.81
N LYS A 250 7.64 -1.90 15.40
CA LYS A 250 7.62 -0.85 16.42
C LYS A 250 8.38 -1.34 17.66
N ALA A 251 9.33 -0.54 18.14
CA ALA A 251 10.05 -0.84 19.39
C ALA A 251 9.08 -0.97 20.57
N GLY A 252 9.44 -1.82 21.54
CA GLY A 252 8.65 -2.06 22.74
C GLY A 252 8.78 -0.95 23.79
#